data_6325126c7d5419481178739b060a739a
#
_entry.id   6325126c7d5419481178739b060a739a
#
_cell.length_a   1.000
_cell.length_b   1.000
_cell.length_c   1.000
_cell.angle_alpha   90.00
_cell.angle_beta   90.00
_cell.angle_gamma   90.00
#
_symmetry.space_group_name_H-M   'P 1'
#
loop_
_entity.id
_entity.type
_entity.pdbx_description
1 polymer ?
#
loop_
_entity_poly.entity_id
_entity_poly.type
_entity_poly.pdbx_seq_one_letter_code
_entity_poly.pdbx_strand_id
1 'polypeptide(L)'
;MFYNSSNNYEYNDCISMGACSVSPNISSMQEVMMILLRQIAYYLIKLRDFGKNKIGVMSDLISEISSVDGVKDLSEVQVLNAFSKEYNNLIQVRKEYLQFCKKNSKLCVDLKHLIKLSPKTSLSAILKMGDKEFLQKYKKLSSGQKYLSEILTASIKSVCINIVTLIDYGFFCEDSGNVVLDALNLFNKSTVDSEAIKDMIKCLANEDILLLKLINSAQKENFGQIEKTEVSHSTKPNKAIMVSGSNLNDLKNVLLSVENLDIDVYTNGNLLVAHSFPYFKHFKNLKGHFGSGVNSSILDFATFPGAILLTKNEAQNIEYLYRGRLFTTDKIAPKGVVKIENNDFSPLINSALQAKGFAKGQNRESEFVGYYEKELNKIIDGIVDSPPKKLYIIGLSSLSLEQKDYFKKFYSLLDKDDVVITFSYNPKMENVFAFNLGSDYALLYEVLHKLFSKISLSSESITFFLTKCDTNSLTSIINLKNKGAKNIFLSDCPPTVINPAVLNSFTKLFGIKNMTNPKEDLK
;
A
#
# COMPACT_ATOMS: atom_id res chain seq x y z
N MET A 1 22.06 0.85 3.52
CA MET A 1 22.96 1.70 4.29
C MET A 1 22.42 1.81 5.71
N PHE A 2 23.14 1.29 6.67
CA PHE A 2 22.68 1.21 8.05
C PHE A 2 22.98 2.56 8.71
N TYR A 3 21.94 3.20 9.24
CA TYR A 3 22.11 4.36 10.09
C TYR A 3 22.80 3.92 11.37
N ASN A 4 23.91 4.55 11.68
CA ASN A 4 24.54 4.37 12.98
C ASN A 4 23.52 4.73 14.05
N SER A 5 23.24 3.80 14.95
CA SER A 5 22.30 3.94 16.07
C SER A 5 22.76 4.93 17.14
N SER A 6 23.91 5.58 16.94
CA SER A 6 24.42 6.63 17.81
C SER A 6 23.83 7.98 17.39
N ASN A 7 22.75 8.34 18.01
CA ASN A 7 22.24 9.68 18.34
C ASN A 7 22.26 10.85 17.34
N ASN A 8 22.92 10.77 16.21
CA ASN A 8 22.93 11.80 15.19
C ASN A 8 22.38 11.25 13.88
N TYR A 9 21.08 11.05 13.85
CA TYR A 9 20.36 10.91 12.62
C TYR A 9 20.46 12.22 11.87
N GLU A 10 21.43 12.36 11.00
CA GLU A 10 21.51 13.44 10.05
C GLU A 10 20.69 13.05 8.83
N TYR A 11 19.56 13.69 8.69
CA TYR A 11 18.66 13.54 7.55
C TYR A 11 19.35 13.81 6.20
N ASN A 12 20.43 14.56 6.22
CA ASN A 12 21.30 14.75 5.05
C ASN A 12 21.68 13.42 4.38
N ASP A 13 21.82 12.35 5.14
CA ASP A 13 22.16 11.03 4.59
C ASP A 13 20.99 10.41 3.84
N CYS A 14 19.75 10.59 4.30
CA CYS A 14 18.57 10.13 3.57
C CYS A 14 18.30 10.97 2.32
N ILE A 15 18.49 12.29 2.39
CA ILE A 15 18.36 13.18 1.25
C ILE A 15 19.46 12.90 0.22
N SER A 16 20.71 12.74 0.66
CA SER A 16 21.86 12.61 -0.23
C SER A 16 21.97 11.22 -0.88
N MET A 17 21.49 10.17 -0.23
CA MET A 17 21.72 8.78 -0.64
C MET A 17 20.42 8.03 -1.01
N GLY A 18 19.25 8.63 -0.80
CA GLY A 18 17.96 7.98 -0.89
C GLY A 18 17.71 7.03 0.27
N ALA A 19 16.59 7.18 0.96
CA ALA A 19 16.18 6.24 1.99
C ALA A 19 15.22 5.21 1.41
N CYS A 20 15.44 3.92 1.70
CA CYS A 20 14.47 2.86 1.44
C CYS A 20 13.85 2.90 0.03
N SER A 21 14.67 3.02 -1.00
CA SER A 21 14.26 3.06 -2.41
C SER A 21 13.73 4.42 -2.92
N VAL A 22 13.58 5.43 -2.08
CA VAL A 22 13.14 6.76 -2.50
C VAL A 22 14.36 7.65 -2.79
N SER A 23 14.40 8.28 -3.96
CA SER A 23 15.50 9.20 -4.27
C SER A 23 15.43 10.48 -3.42
N PRO A 24 16.57 11.16 -3.16
CA PRO A 24 16.61 12.41 -2.40
C PRO A 24 15.65 13.47 -2.93
N ASN A 25 15.61 13.62 -4.24
CA ASN A 25 14.72 14.59 -4.90
C ASN A 25 13.24 14.30 -4.63
N ILE A 26 12.85 13.04 -4.63
CA ILE A 26 11.47 12.64 -4.35
C ILE A 26 11.14 12.93 -2.88
N SER A 27 12.04 12.64 -1.95
CA SER A 27 11.84 12.98 -0.53
C SER A 27 11.61 14.47 -0.32
N SER A 28 12.40 15.33 -0.96
CA SER A 28 12.23 16.79 -0.89
C SER A 28 10.91 17.25 -1.50
N MET A 29 10.50 16.69 -2.64
CA MET A 29 9.19 16.96 -3.24
C MET A 29 8.04 16.53 -2.34
N GLN A 30 8.12 15.35 -1.75
CA GLN A 30 7.11 14.84 -0.82
C GLN A 30 6.95 15.76 0.39
N GLU A 31 8.04 16.28 0.97
CA GLU A 31 7.94 17.21 2.10
C GLU A 31 7.21 18.50 1.73
N VAL A 32 7.51 19.11 0.58
CA VAL A 32 6.81 20.31 0.12
C VAL A 32 5.33 20.03 -0.14
N MET A 33 5.03 18.90 -0.79
CA MET A 33 3.65 18.49 -1.03
C MET A 33 2.90 18.27 0.28
N MET A 34 3.49 17.58 1.24
CA MET A 34 2.88 17.36 2.55
C MET A 34 2.60 18.66 3.31
N ILE A 35 3.49 19.66 3.21
CA ILE A 35 3.23 20.99 3.80
C ILE A 35 2.02 21.65 3.13
N LEU A 36 1.96 21.61 1.81
CA LEU A 36 0.84 22.15 1.04
C LEU A 36 -0.48 21.47 1.43
N LEU A 37 -0.51 20.15 1.49
CA LEU A 37 -1.70 19.38 1.84
C LEU A 37 -2.15 19.61 3.29
N ARG A 38 -1.22 19.77 4.24
CA ARG A 38 -1.52 20.16 5.63
C ARG A 38 -2.20 21.52 5.71
N GLN A 39 -1.76 22.48 4.89
CA GLN A 39 -2.36 23.80 4.83
C GLN A 39 -3.76 23.75 4.21
N ILE A 40 -3.99 22.93 3.18
CA ILE A 40 -5.32 22.67 2.63
C ILE A 40 -6.23 22.06 3.70
N ALA A 41 -5.76 21.02 4.40
CA ALA A 41 -6.50 20.36 5.47
C ALA A 41 -6.97 21.35 6.56
N TYR A 42 -6.13 22.30 6.96
CA TYR A 42 -6.51 23.35 7.89
C TYR A 42 -7.76 24.12 7.45
N TYR A 43 -7.79 24.58 6.19
CA TYR A 43 -8.92 25.33 5.69
C TYR A 43 -10.16 24.48 5.42
N LEU A 44 -9.97 23.22 5.03
CA LEU A 44 -11.08 22.25 4.90
C LEU A 44 -11.77 22.02 6.23
N ILE A 45 -11.01 21.84 7.32
CA ILE A 45 -11.56 21.73 8.68
C ILE A 45 -12.32 22.99 9.07
N LYS A 46 -11.76 24.18 8.82
CA LYS A 46 -12.42 25.43 9.11
C LYS A 46 -13.73 25.62 8.32
N LEU A 47 -13.77 25.15 7.08
CA LEU A 47 -15.00 25.17 6.27
C LEU A 47 -16.00 24.12 6.77
N ARG A 48 -15.54 22.92 7.15
CA ARG A 48 -16.36 21.87 7.78
C ARG A 48 -17.02 22.36 9.06
N ASP A 49 -16.30 23.06 9.93
CA ASP A 49 -16.82 23.66 11.18
C ASP A 49 -17.96 24.67 10.90
N PHE A 50 -18.07 25.17 9.67
CA PHE A 50 -19.16 26.03 9.19
C PHE A 50 -20.20 25.28 8.35
N GLY A 51 -20.19 23.94 8.37
CA GLY A 51 -21.12 23.09 7.62
C GLY A 51 -20.87 23.11 6.10
N LYS A 52 -19.64 23.42 5.68
CA LYS A 52 -19.26 23.47 4.26
C LYS A 52 -18.24 22.38 3.93
N ASN A 53 -18.73 21.20 3.64
CA ASN A 53 -17.88 20.10 3.23
C ASN A 53 -17.43 20.26 1.77
N LYS A 54 -16.13 20.15 1.52
CA LYS A 54 -15.50 20.26 0.21
C LYS A 54 -14.96 18.89 -0.22
N ILE A 55 -15.88 17.95 -0.45
CA ILE A 55 -15.57 16.54 -0.73
C ILE A 55 -14.60 16.41 -1.92
N GLY A 56 -14.79 17.15 -3.00
CA GLY A 56 -13.90 17.09 -4.16
C GLY A 56 -12.45 17.47 -3.84
N VAL A 57 -12.24 18.57 -3.08
CA VAL A 57 -10.89 18.99 -2.68
C VAL A 57 -10.29 18.00 -1.67
N MET A 58 -11.09 17.45 -0.77
CA MET A 58 -10.66 16.43 0.18
C MET A 58 -10.24 15.14 -0.55
N SER A 59 -11.01 14.69 -1.53
CA SER A 59 -10.68 13.54 -2.37
C SER A 59 -9.39 13.76 -3.17
N ASP A 60 -9.19 14.95 -3.73
CA ASP A 60 -7.96 15.32 -4.43
C ASP A 60 -6.74 15.23 -3.50
N LEU A 61 -6.85 15.81 -2.30
CA LEU A 61 -5.80 15.77 -1.27
C LEU A 61 -5.44 14.33 -0.88
N ILE A 62 -6.43 13.49 -0.60
CA ILE A 62 -6.23 12.08 -0.24
C ILE A 62 -5.56 11.32 -1.39
N SER A 63 -6.03 11.53 -2.59
CA SER A 63 -5.48 10.94 -3.81
C SER A 63 -4.03 11.37 -4.05
N GLU A 64 -3.66 12.61 -3.69
CA GLU A 64 -2.28 13.09 -3.79
C GLU A 64 -1.36 12.40 -2.78
N ILE A 65 -1.79 12.25 -1.52
CA ILE A 65 -1.02 11.53 -0.49
C ILE A 65 -0.75 10.09 -0.91
N SER A 66 -1.75 9.40 -1.49
CA SER A 66 -1.61 8.00 -1.90
C SER A 66 -0.73 7.82 -3.13
N SER A 67 -0.59 8.84 -3.99
CA SER A 67 0.09 8.73 -5.29
C SER A 67 1.62 8.76 -5.22
N VAL A 68 2.19 9.19 -4.11
CA VAL A 68 3.64 9.46 -3.95
C VAL A 68 4.33 8.41 -3.08
N ASP A 69 3.79 7.21 -2.98
CA ASP A 69 4.39 6.15 -2.19
C ASP A 69 5.44 5.39 -3.03
N GLY A 70 6.71 5.49 -2.62
CA GLY A 70 7.79 4.62 -3.10
C GLY A 70 8.36 4.88 -4.51
N VAL A 71 8.03 5.94 -5.20
CA VAL A 71 8.44 6.20 -6.59
C VAL A 71 9.88 6.74 -6.68
N LYS A 72 10.68 6.17 -7.59
CA LYS A 72 12.10 6.54 -7.78
C LYS A 72 12.35 7.62 -8.83
N ASP A 73 11.49 7.70 -9.84
CA ASP A 73 11.69 8.58 -11.00
C ASP A 73 10.33 9.02 -11.55
N LEU A 74 10.03 10.30 -11.52
CA LEU A 74 8.75 10.87 -11.91
C LEU A 74 8.87 11.80 -13.11
N SER A 75 7.80 11.89 -13.89
CA SER A 75 7.65 12.91 -14.93
C SER A 75 7.61 14.30 -14.28
N GLU A 76 8.63 15.12 -14.56
CA GLU A 76 8.73 16.50 -14.05
C GLU A 76 7.46 17.33 -14.36
N VAL A 77 6.94 17.21 -15.56
CA VAL A 77 5.73 17.92 -16.00
C VAL A 77 4.52 17.53 -15.15
N GLN A 78 4.33 16.22 -14.89
CA GLN A 78 3.21 15.74 -14.09
C GLN A 78 3.34 16.16 -12.63
N VAL A 79 4.55 16.13 -12.08
CA VAL A 79 4.84 16.62 -10.72
C VAL A 79 4.51 18.11 -10.60
N LEU A 80 4.98 18.95 -11.51
CA LEU A 80 4.69 20.39 -11.50
C LEU A 80 3.19 20.68 -11.66
N ASN A 81 2.49 19.90 -12.48
CA ASN A 81 1.03 20.00 -12.60
C ASN A 81 0.32 19.64 -11.29
N ALA A 82 0.76 18.59 -10.58
CA ALA A 82 0.22 18.22 -9.28
C ALA A 82 0.41 19.34 -8.24
N PHE A 83 1.62 19.90 -8.16
CA PHE A 83 1.89 21.07 -7.30
C PHE A 83 1.02 22.27 -7.63
N SER A 84 0.85 22.59 -8.92
CA SER A 84 0.02 23.70 -9.37
C SER A 84 -1.45 23.48 -9.02
N LYS A 85 -1.96 22.27 -9.20
CA LYS A 85 -3.33 21.88 -8.86
C LYS A 85 -3.59 22.08 -7.36
N GLU A 86 -2.73 21.49 -6.51
CA GLU A 86 -2.93 21.54 -5.06
C GLU A 86 -2.71 22.97 -4.51
N TYR A 87 -1.82 23.75 -5.10
CA TYR A 87 -1.67 25.15 -4.73
C TYR A 87 -2.90 25.97 -5.08
N ASN A 88 -3.53 25.72 -6.23
CA ASN A 88 -4.80 26.36 -6.58
C ASN A 88 -5.92 25.95 -5.61
N ASN A 89 -5.98 24.68 -5.20
CA ASN A 89 -6.89 24.20 -4.17
C ASN A 89 -6.68 24.97 -2.86
N LEU A 90 -5.43 25.15 -2.41
CA LEU A 90 -5.11 25.92 -1.20
C LEU A 90 -5.65 27.37 -1.29
N ILE A 91 -5.34 28.06 -2.38
CA ILE A 91 -5.77 29.45 -2.57
C ILE A 91 -7.30 29.56 -2.61
N GLN A 92 -7.96 28.61 -3.26
CA GLN A 92 -9.42 28.57 -3.35
C GLN A 92 -10.07 28.36 -1.97
N VAL A 93 -9.70 27.30 -1.25
CA VAL A 93 -10.33 27.00 0.06
C VAL A 93 -10.04 28.08 1.09
N ARG A 94 -8.83 28.66 1.08
CA ARG A 94 -8.50 29.82 1.92
C ARG A 94 -9.38 31.04 1.59
N LYS A 95 -9.53 31.38 0.31
CA LYS A 95 -10.38 32.49 -0.15
C LYS A 95 -11.82 32.29 0.30
N GLU A 96 -12.37 31.11 0.12
CA GLU A 96 -13.74 30.77 0.53
C GLU A 96 -13.92 30.91 2.05
N TYR A 97 -12.96 30.39 2.84
CA TYR A 97 -12.98 30.53 4.30
C TYR A 97 -12.99 32.01 4.74
N LEU A 98 -12.07 32.83 4.21
CA LEU A 98 -11.98 34.25 4.56
C LEU A 98 -13.23 35.05 4.13
N GLN A 99 -13.78 34.74 2.95
CA GLN A 99 -15.02 35.35 2.48
C GLN A 99 -16.21 34.97 3.37
N PHE A 100 -16.28 33.69 3.80
CA PHE A 100 -17.33 33.25 4.71
C PHE A 100 -17.27 33.99 6.06
N CYS A 101 -16.07 34.11 6.63
CA CYS A 101 -15.91 34.87 7.87
C CYS A 101 -16.33 36.32 7.72
N LYS A 102 -15.88 36.99 6.66
CA LYS A 102 -16.25 38.38 6.38
C LYS A 102 -17.77 38.55 6.26
N LYS A 103 -18.43 37.68 5.51
CA LYS A 103 -19.89 37.72 5.28
C LYS A 103 -20.69 37.51 6.57
N ASN A 104 -20.16 36.71 7.51
CA ASN A 104 -20.87 36.36 8.75
C ASN A 104 -20.33 37.11 9.98
N SER A 105 -19.48 38.12 9.79
CA SER A 105 -18.85 38.93 10.88
C SER A 105 -18.16 38.05 11.92
N LYS A 106 -17.55 36.91 11.50
CA LYS A 106 -16.83 36.00 12.37
C LYS A 106 -15.34 36.32 12.37
N LEU A 107 -14.68 36.21 13.53
CA LEU A 107 -13.23 36.31 13.62
C LEU A 107 -12.60 35.11 12.90
N CYS A 108 -11.76 35.39 11.90
CA CYS A 108 -10.99 34.37 11.18
C CYS A 108 -9.60 34.24 11.75
N VAL A 109 -9.18 33.00 11.97
CA VAL A 109 -7.80 32.68 12.25
C VAL A 109 -7.16 32.14 10.97
N ASP A 110 -6.23 32.88 10.42
CA ASP A 110 -5.50 32.53 9.20
C ASP A 110 -4.15 31.90 9.57
N LEU A 111 -3.60 31.04 8.68
CA LEU A 111 -2.25 30.49 8.87
C LEU A 111 -1.21 31.60 8.72
N LYS A 112 -0.29 31.69 9.69
CA LYS A 112 0.76 32.73 9.71
C LYS A 112 1.75 32.61 8.55
N HIS A 113 2.05 31.37 8.14
CA HIS A 113 3.03 31.07 7.10
C HIS A 113 2.42 30.13 6.08
N LEU A 114 2.13 30.66 4.91
CA LEU A 114 1.68 29.85 3.77
C LEU A 114 2.86 29.57 2.85
N ILE A 115 2.89 28.36 2.31
CA ILE A 115 3.80 28.04 1.21
C ILE A 115 3.45 28.93 0.01
N LYS A 116 4.49 29.44 -0.66
CA LYS A 116 4.31 30.31 -1.83
C LYS A 116 4.88 29.61 -3.06
N LEU A 117 3.98 29.20 -3.93
CA LEU A 117 4.29 28.67 -5.24
C LEU A 117 3.80 29.64 -6.31
N SER A 118 4.35 29.58 -7.49
CA SER A 118 3.90 30.33 -8.65
C SER A 118 3.88 29.39 -9.87
N PRO A 119 3.13 29.72 -10.94
CA PRO A 119 3.17 28.93 -12.17
C PRO A 119 4.55 28.83 -12.81
N LYS A 120 5.49 29.69 -12.39
CA LYS A 120 6.89 29.68 -12.85
C LYS A 120 7.84 28.98 -11.87
N THR A 121 7.34 28.39 -10.79
CA THR A 121 8.18 27.67 -9.81
C THR A 121 8.76 26.43 -10.49
N SER A 122 10.09 26.38 -10.60
CA SER A 122 10.79 25.23 -11.18
C SER A 122 10.89 24.07 -10.20
N LEU A 123 11.11 22.87 -10.72
CA LEU A 123 11.38 21.69 -9.89
C LEU A 123 12.55 21.92 -8.94
N SER A 124 13.65 22.52 -9.43
CA SER A 124 14.83 22.87 -8.61
C SER A 124 14.48 23.80 -7.43
N ALA A 125 13.54 24.73 -7.62
CA ALA A 125 13.08 25.60 -6.52
C ALA A 125 12.27 24.83 -5.49
N ILE A 126 11.43 23.87 -5.92
CA ILE A 126 10.66 22.98 -5.03
C ILE A 126 11.62 22.11 -4.21
N LEU A 127 12.63 21.50 -4.84
CA LEU A 127 13.63 20.68 -4.15
C LEU A 127 14.35 21.46 -3.06
N LYS A 128 14.87 22.65 -3.37
CA LYS A 128 15.52 23.52 -2.38
C LYS A 128 14.60 23.93 -1.23
N MET A 129 13.31 24.11 -1.53
CA MET A 129 12.30 24.42 -0.52
C MET A 129 12.10 23.21 0.41
N GLY A 130 11.99 22.01 -0.14
CA GLY A 130 11.82 20.77 0.62
C GLY A 130 12.99 20.50 1.57
N ASP A 131 14.22 20.65 1.09
CA ASP A 131 15.43 20.50 1.90
C ASP A 131 15.42 21.48 3.10
N LYS A 132 15.08 22.75 2.85
CA LYS A 132 15.01 23.78 3.89
C LYS A 132 13.93 23.50 4.91
N GLU A 133 12.71 23.22 4.48
CA GLU A 133 11.55 22.98 5.35
C GLU A 133 11.76 21.74 6.21
N PHE A 134 12.30 20.69 5.63
CA PHE A 134 12.62 19.47 6.35
C PHE A 134 13.64 19.74 7.47
N LEU A 135 14.73 20.38 7.18
CA LEU A 135 15.75 20.71 8.18
C LEU A 135 15.18 21.59 9.31
N GLN A 136 14.27 22.53 8.99
CA GLN A 136 13.61 23.35 10.00
C GLN A 136 12.65 22.56 10.89
N LYS A 137 11.86 21.67 10.32
CA LYS A 137 10.93 20.79 11.04
C LYS A 137 11.69 19.94 12.06
N TYR A 138 12.77 19.29 11.63
CA TYR A 138 13.54 18.40 12.50
C TYR A 138 14.35 19.11 13.58
N LYS A 139 14.72 20.36 13.39
CA LYS A 139 15.38 21.15 14.44
C LYS A 139 14.45 21.47 15.63
N LYS A 140 13.15 21.54 15.41
CA LYS A 140 12.15 21.94 16.42
C LYS A 140 11.58 20.75 17.23
N LEU A 141 11.79 19.53 16.77
CA LEU A 141 11.21 18.32 17.38
C LEU A 141 12.27 17.57 18.19
N SER A 142 11.87 17.01 19.33
CA SER A 142 12.68 16.01 20.04
C SER A 142 12.81 14.74 19.19
N SER A 143 13.81 13.90 19.47
CA SER A 143 14.01 12.65 18.73
C SER A 143 12.76 11.74 18.75
N GLY A 144 12.10 11.61 19.90
CA GLY A 144 10.86 10.83 20.01
C GLY A 144 9.71 11.40 19.18
N GLN A 145 9.55 12.72 19.15
CA GLN A 145 8.54 13.38 18.33
C GLN A 145 8.79 13.24 16.83
N LYS A 146 10.07 13.24 16.40
CA LYS A 146 10.44 12.97 15.01
C LYS A 146 9.95 11.60 14.56
N TYR A 147 10.27 10.56 15.34
CA TYR A 147 9.88 9.19 15.02
C TYR A 147 8.36 9.00 15.01
N LEU A 148 7.66 9.55 16.01
CA LEU A 148 6.20 9.52 16.06
C LEU A 148 5.57 10.26 14.87
N SER A 149 6.15 11.38 14.44
CA SER A 149 5.68 12.13 13.28
C SER A 149 5.82 11.35 11.97
N GLU A 150 6.90 10.58 11.81
CA GLU A 150 7.08 9.71 10.64
C GLU A 150 6.10 8.53 10.66
N ILE A 151 5.88 7.90 11.82
CA ILE A 151 4.89 6.84 11.97
C ILE A 151 3.47 7.37 11.68
N LEU A 152 3.14 8.56 12.18
CA LEU A 152 1.86 9.21 11.87
C LEU A 152 1.69 9.47 10.37
N THR A 153 2.74 9.98 9.71
CA THR A 153 2.72 10.23 8.25
C THR A 153 2.50 8.93 7.48
N ALA A 154 3.18 7.86 7.85
CA ALA A 154 2.98 6.54 7.24
C ALA A 154 1.57 5.98 7.48
N SER A 155 1.02 6.17 8.69
CA SER A 155 -0.36 5.76 9.00
C SER A 155 -1.39 6.55 8.19
N ILE A 156 -1.19 7.86 7.99
CA ILE A 156 -2.03 8.70 7.11
C ILE A 156 -1.99 8.15 5.68
N LYS A 157 -0.81 7.83 5.16
CA LYS A 157 -0.66 7.25 3.81
C LYS A 157 -1.42 5.94 3.66
N SER A 158 -1.34 5.02 4.63
CA SER A 158 -2.06 3.75 4.61
C SER A 158 -3.57 3.97 4.48
N VAL A 159 -4.13 4.82 5.33
CA VAL A 159 -5.56 5.16 5.28
C VAL A 159 -5.94 5.80 3.93
N CYS A 160 -5.11 6.71 3.40
CA CYS A 160 -5.34 7.32 2.09
C CYS A 160 -5.33 6.29 0.95
N ILE A 161 -4.42 5.31 0.95
CA ILE A 161 -4.36 4.23 -0.03
C ILE A 161 -5.67 3.43 -0.02
N ASN A 162 -6.19 3.11 1.17
CA ASN A 162 -7.43 2.37 1.31
C ASN A 162 -8.67 3.18 0.90
N ILE A 163 -8.71 4.49 1.22
CA ILE A 163 -9.78 5.38 0.72
C ILE A 163 -9.77 5.44 -0.81
N VAL A 164 -8.59 5.59 -1.43
CA VAL A 164 -8.47 5.61 -2.91
C VAL A 164 -8.88 4.26 -3.51
N THR A 165 -8.57 3.15 -2.82
CA THR A 165 -9.06 1.83 -3.25
C THR A 165 -10.59 1.75 -3.25
N LEU A 166 -11.27 2.34 -2.26
CA LEU A 166 -12.73 2.45 -2.26
C LEU A 166 -13.26 3.38 -3.35
N ILE A 167 -12.56 4.47 -3.64
CA ILE A 167 -12.93 5.38 -4.75
C ILE A 167 -12.91 4.62 -6.09
N ASP A 168 -11.96 3.72 -6.30
CA ASP A 168 -11.92 2.88 -7.50
C ASP A 168 -13.17 1.97 -7.62
N TYR A 169 -13.82 1.64 -6.49
CA TYR A 169 -15.11 0.92 -6.46
C TYR A 169 -16.33 1.84 -6.47
N GLY A 170 -16.14 3.16 -6.62
CA GLY A 170 -17.22 4.15 -6.66
C GLY A 170 -17.67 4.69 -5.30
N PHE A 171 -16.94 4.39 -4.23
CA PHE A 171 -17.29 4.85 -2.88
C PHE A 171 -16.26 5.85 -2.35
N PHE A 172 -16.75 6.94 -1.77
CA PHE A 172 -15.93 7.86 -1.01
C PHE A 172 -16.37 7.87 0.45
N CYS A 173 -15.49 7.48 1.36
CA CYS A 173 -15.74 7.51 2.79
C CYS A 173 -15.39 8.89 3.36
N GLU A 174 -16.41 9.75 3.52
CA GLU A 174 -16.21 11.13 4.01
C GLU A 174 -15.69 11.15 5.46
N ASP A 175 -16.18 10.25 6.32
CA ASP A 175 -15.76 10.16 7.71
C ASP A 175 -14.27 9.81 7.82
N SER A 176 -13.81 8.82 7.08
CA SER A 176 -12.38 8.48 6.99
C SER A 176 -11.55 9.64 6.43
N GLY A 177 -12.08 10.34 5.44
CA GLY A 177 -11.46 11.56 4.92
C GLY A 177 -11.32 12.65 5.98
N ASN A 178 -12.32 12.83 6.83
CA ASN A 178 -12.25 13.76 7.96
C ASN A 178 -11.19 13.38 8.99
N VAL A 179 -11.02 12.08 9.28
CA VAL A 179 -9.93 11.60 10.15
C VAL A 179 -8.56 11.92 9.56
N VAL A 180 -8.39 11.78 8.24
CA VAL A 180 -7.16 12.18 7.55
C VAL A 180 -6.89 13.68 7.70
N LEU A 181 -7.91 14.54 7.50
CA LEU A 181 -7.77 15.99 7.69
C LEU A 181 -7.35 16.33 9.12
N ASP A 182 -7.98 15.75 10.12
CA ASP A 182 -7.65 15.97 11.52
C ASP A 182 -6.22 15.52 11.87
N ALA A 183 -5.77 14.40 11.32
CA ALA A 183 -4.41 13.91 11.47
C ALA A 183 -3.37 14.85 10.83
N LEU A 184 -3.63 15.34 9.61
CA LEU A 184 -2.77 16.32 8.94
C LEU A 184 -2.68 17.63 9.71
N ASN A 185 -3.80 18.07 10.32
CA ASN A 185 -3.87 19.33 11.06
C ASN A 185 -3.07 19.32 12.37
N LEU A 186 -2.74 18.14 12.93
CA LEU A 186 -1.84 18.07 14.09
C LEU A 186 -0.50 18.74 13.81
N PHE A 187 -0.01 18.67 12.57
CA PHE A 187 1.25 19.27 12.17
C PHE A 187 1.19 20.81 11.98
N ASN A 188 0.01 21.41 11.94
CA ASN A 188 -0.16 22.86 11.86
C ASN A 188 -0.13 23.56 13.23
N LYS A 189 -0.12 22.79 14.32
CA LYS A 189 -0.02 23.31 15.69
C LYS A 189 1.40 23.76 15.99
N SER A 190 1.54 24.84 16.78
CA SER A 190 2.86 25.37 17.17
C SER A 190 3.65 24.42 18.08
N THR A 191 2.96 23.63 18.86
CA THR A 191 3.51 22.56 19.71
C THR A 191 2.73 21.30 19.44
N VAL A 192 3.44 20.21 19.19
CA VAL A 192 2.84 18.90 18.94
C VAL A 192 3.03 18.04 20.18
N ASP A 193 1.93 17.64 20.81
CA ASP A 193 1.96 16.73 21.93
C ASP A 193 2.15 15.28 21.46
N SER A 194 3.10 14.57 22.08
CA SER A 194 3.43 13.19 21.73
C SER A 194 2.28 12.22 22.00
N GLU A 195 1.48 12.45 23.03
CA GLU A 195 0.31 11.60 23.31
C GLU A 195 -0.79 11.82 22.27
N ALA A 196 -1.04 13.07 21.87
CA ALA A 196 -1.98 13.36 20.77
C ALA A 196 -1.55 12.68 19.45
N ILE A 197 -0.25 12.59 19.16
CA ILE A 197 0.24 11.85 17.99
C ILE A 197 -0.03 10.34 18.15
N LYS A 198 0.27 9.76 19.31
CA LYS A 198 0.03 8.32 19.56
C LYS A 198 -1.45 7.96 19.46
N ASP A 199 -2.32 8.80 20.01
CA ASP A 199 -3.76 8.56 19.96
C ASP A 199 -4.28 8.68 18.52
N MET A 200 -3.77 9.62 17.73
CA MET A 200 -4.11 9.72 16.31
C MET A 200 -3.59 8.51 15.50
N ILE A 201 -2.40 8.00 15.79
CA ILE A 201 -1.88 6.77 15.16
C ILE A 201 -2.80 5.59 15.44
N LYS A 202 -3.29 5.44 16.69
CA LYS A 202 -4.27 4.40 17.04
C LYS A 202 -5.61 4.61 16.32
N CYS A 203 -6.08 5.85 16.24
CA CYS A 203 -7.30 6.21 15.52
C CYS A 203 -7.19 5.80 14.04
N LEU A 204 -6.10 6.18 13.37
CA LEU A 204 -5.85 5.81 11.97
C LEU A 204 -5.76 4.30 11.77
N ALA A 205 -5.15 3.55 12.70
CA ALA A 205 -5.10 2.09 12.61
C ALA A 205 -6.50 1.45 12.75
N ASN A 206 -7.40 2.02 13.54
CA ASN A 206 -8.80 1.57 13.63
C ASN A 206 -9.57 1.93 12.36
N GLU A 207 -9.32 3.12 11.82
CA GLU A 207 -9.92 3.56 10.55
C GLU A 207 -9.51 2.66 9.39
N ASP A 208 -8.24 2.27 9.35
CA ASP A 208 -7.70 1.34 8.36
C ASP A 208 -8.50 0.01 8.32
N ILE A 209 -8.82 -0.54 9.50
CA ILE A 209 -9.65 -1.75 9.61
C ILE A 209 -11.08 -1.55 9.10
N LEU A 210 -11.68 -0.39 9.37
CA LEU A 210 -13.00 -0.07 8.82
C LEU A 210 -12.97 -0.06 7.30
N LEU A 211 -11.95 0.60 6.73
CA LEU A 211 -11.76 0.67 5.28
C LEU A 211 -11.51 -0.71 4.67
N LEU A 212 -10.71 -1.58 5.29
CA LEU A 212 -10.48 -2.95 4.81
C LEU A 212 -11.79 -3.78 4.77
N LYS A 213 -12.68 -3.60 5.74
CA LYS A 213 -14.03 -4.21 5.71
C LYS A 213 -14.86 -3.70 4.53
N LEU A 214 -14.86 -2.38 4.31
CA LEU A 214 -15.60 -1.77 3.22
C LEU A 214 -15.03 -2.20 1.85
N ILE A 215 -13.71 -2.29 1.71
CA ILE A 215 -13.05 -2.80 0.50
C ILE A 215 -13.46 -4.25 0.24
N ASN A 216 -13.43 -5.12 1.25
CA ASN A 216 -13.87 -6.50 1.10
C ASN A 216 -15.33 -6.59 0.64
N SER A 217 -16.21 -5.78 1.25
CA SER A 217 -17.62 -5.73 0.84
C SER A 217 -17.78 -5.27 -0.61
N ALA A 218 -17.05 -4.24 -1.01
CA ALA A 218 -17.05 -3.74 -2.38
C ALA A 218 -16.47 -4.77 -3.38
N GLN A 219 -15.42 -5.50 -3.01
CA GLN A 219 -14.88 -6.59 -3.82
C GLN A 219 -15.92 -7.69 -4.04
N LYS A 220 -16.63 -8.12 -2.98
CA LYS A 220 -17.69 -9.13 -3.08
C LYS A 220 -18.85 -8.67 -3.94
N GLU A 221 -19.25 -7.42 -3.80
CA GLU A 221 -20.34 -6.83 -4.60
C GLU A 221 -19.97 -6.76 -6.09
N ASN A 222 -18.74 -6.34 -6.41
CA ASN A 222 -18.29 -6.16 -7.79
C ASN A 222 -17.84 -7.44 -8.48
N PHE A 223 -17.22 -8.39 -7.75
CA PHE A 223 -16.54 -9.54 -8.34
C PHE A 223 -17.02 -10.90 -7.82
N GLY A 224 -17.91 -10.90 -6.83
CA GLY A 224 -18.42 -12.11 -6.17
C GLY A 224 -17.54 -12.57 -5.00
N GLN A 225 -18.05 -13.55 -4.25
CA GLN A 225 -17.29 -14.18 -3.16
C GLN A 225 -16.14 -15.00 -3.73
N ILE A 226 -14.96 -14.86 -3.16
CA ILE A 226 -13.79 -15.63 -3.61
C ILE A 226 -14.01 -17.14 -3.42
N GLU A 227 -13.37 -17.91 -4.30
CA GLU A 227 -13.37 -19.36 -4.32
C GLU A 227 -11.94 -19.87 -4.51
N LYS A 228 -11.66 -21.07 -3.97
CA LYS A 228 -10.38 -21.74 -4.25
C LYS A 228 -10.30 -22.10 -5.74
N THR A 229 -9.30 -21.55 -6.41
CA THR A 229 -9.16 -21.67 -7.86
C THR A 229 -7.72 -22.05 -8.22
N GLU A 230 -7.57 -22.98 -9.13
CA GLU A 230 -6.28 -23.33 -9.70
C GLU A 230 -5.92 -22.34 -10.80
N VAL A 231 -4.73 -21.72 -10.70
CA VAL A 231 -4.23 -20.72 -11.64
C VAL A 231 -3.03 -21.27 -12.39
N SER A 232 -3.12 -21.24 -13.71
CA SER A 232 -2.03 -21.69 -14.60
C SER A 232 -0.96 -20.59 -14.72
N HIS A 233 0.30 -21.01 -14.68
CA HIS A 233 1.47 -20.20 -15.05
C HIS A 233 1.96 -20.48 -16.48
N SER A 234 1.27 -21.35 -17.21
CA SER A 234 1.60 -21.69 -18.58
C SER A 234 1.25 -20.58 -19.55
N THR A 235 2.00 -20.47 -20.64
CA THR A 235 1.77 -19.52 -21.71
C THR A 235 1.40 -20.23 -23.01
N LYS A 236 0.70 -19.54 -23.90
CA LYS A 236 0.34 -20.03 -25.25
C LYS A 236 0.86 -19.06 -26.31
N PRO A 237 1.12 -19.53 -27.54
CA PRO A 237 1.49 -18.65 -28.64
C PRO A 237 0.35 -17.67 -28.94
N ASN A 238 0.54 -16.40 -28.64
CA ASN A 238 -0.42 -15.33 -28.98
C ASN A 238 0.19 -13.94 -28.69
N LYS A 239 -0.48 -12.87 -29.16
CA LYS A 239 -0.30 -11.52 -28.66
C LYS A 239 -0.72 -11.46 -27.20
N ALA A 240 -0.04 -10.66 -26.41
CA ALA A 240 -0.32 -10.68 -24.96
C ALA A 240 -0.19 -9.31 -24.31
N ILE A 241 -1.00 -9.10 -23.27
CA ILE A 241 -0.92 -8.01 -22.31
C ILE A 241 -0.68 -8.62 -20.93
N MET A 242 0.26 -8.04 -20.18
CA MET A 242 0.43 -8.32 -18.75
C MET A 242 -0.12 -7.17 -17.92
N VAL A 243 -0.96 -7.47 -16.94
CA VAL A 243 -1.43 -6.50 -15.94
C VAL A 243 -0.80 -6.84 -14.61
N SER A 244 0.05 -5.94 -14.12
CA SER A 244 0.82 -6.09 -12.88
C SER A 244 0.34 -5.10 -11.81
N GLY A 245 0.33 -5.53 -10.57
CA GLY A 245 -0.05 -4.73 -9.41
C GLY A 245 -1.22 -5.29 -8.64
N SER A 246 -2.12 -4.44 -8.15
CA SER A 246 -3.20 -4.85 -7.24
C SER A 246 -4.58 -4.26 -7.58
N ASN A 247 -4.72 -3.51 -8.66
CA ASN A 247 -6.00 -2.90 -9.01
C ASN A 247 -6.90 -3.84 -9.82
N LEU A 248 -7.92 -4.42 -9.18
CA LEU A 248 -8.88 -5.32 -9.81
C LEU A 248 -9.75 -4.60 -10.86
N ASN A 249 -10.07 -3.32 -10.67
CA ASN A 249 -10.85 -2.55 -11.64
C ASN A 249 -10.06 -2.26 -12.92
N ASP A 250 -8.76 -1.99 -12.81
CA ASP A 250 -7.91 -1.85 -13.99
C ASP A 250 -7.83 -3.15 -14.79
N LEU A 251 -7.67 -4.29 -14.10
CA LEU A 251 -7.73 -5.60 -14.74
C LEU A 251 -9.07 -5.82 -15.45
N LYS A 252 -10.19 -5.52 -14.78
CA LYS A 252 -11.55 -5.60 -15.36
C LYS A 252 -11.64 -4.76 -16.64
N ASN A 253 -11.19 -3.50 -16.59
CA ASN A 253 -11.28 -2.58 -17.71
C ASN A 253 -10.41 -3.02 -18.90
N VAL A 254 -9.21 -3.56 -18.64
CA VAL A 254 -8.38 -4.17 -19.68
C VAL A 254 -9.10 -5.36 -20.31
N LEU A 255 -9.63 -6.27 -19.50
CA LEU A 255 -10.33 -7.47 -20.01
C LEU A 255 -11.54 -7.11 -20.87
N LEU A 256 -12.35 -6.14 -20.44
CA LEU A 256 -13.46 -5.61 -21.25
C LEU A 256 -12.98 -4.99 -22.57
N SER A 257 -11.85 -4.27 -22.53
CA SER A 257 -11.31 -3.60 -23.71
C SER A 257 -10.76 -4.57 -24.78
N VAL A 258 -10.38 -5.79 -24.37
CA VAL A 258 -9.83 -6.81 -25.28
C VAL A 258 -10.78 -7.99 -25.51
N GLU A 259 -12.01 -7.96 -25.00
CA GLU A 259 -12.94 -9.10 -25.00
C GLU A 259 -13.15 -9.71 -26.40
N ASN A 260 -13.21 -8.85 -27.44
CA ASN A 260 -13.42 -9.25 -28.82
C ASN A 260 -12.13 -9.26 -29.66
N LEU A 261 -10.96 -9.17 -29.01
CA LEU A 261 -9.66 -9.19 -29.68
C LEU A 261 -8.94 -10.51 -29.39
N ASP A 262 -8.11 -10.95 -30.33
CA ASP A 262 -7.25 -12.12 -30.14
C ASP A 262 -5.97 -11.73 -29.41
N ILE A 263 -6.12 -11.33 -28.15
CA ILE A 263 -5.05 -10.92 -27.26
C ILE A 263 -5.23 -11.67 -25.94
N ASP A 264 -4.22 -12.37 -25.49
CA ASP A 264 -4.21 -13.04 -24.19
C ASP A 264 -3.82 -12.04 -23.08
N VAL A 265 -4.49 -12.13 -21.93
CA VAL A 265 -4.20 -11.32 -20.76
C VAL A 265 -3.63 -12.23 -19.66
N TYR A 266 -2.54 -11.82 -19.08
CA TYR A 266 -1.91 -12.46 -17.94
C TYR A 266 -1.84 -11.49 -16.77
N THR A 267 -2.20 -11.96 -15.58
CA THR A 267 -1.94 -11.19 -14.35
C THR A 267 -0.49 -11.33 -13.92
N ASN A 268 0.00 -10.39 -13.10
CA ASN A 268 1.30 -10.47 -12.45
C ASN A 268 1.21 -9.77 -11.08
N GLY A 269 2.09 -10.13 -10.15
CA GLY A 269 2.11 -9.55 -8.82
C GLY A 269 0.86 -9.89 -8.00
N ASN A 270 0.33 -8.93 -7.25
CA ASN A 270 -0.81 -9.13 -6.35
C ASN A 270 -2.12 -9.47 -7.09
N LEU A 271 -2.22 -9.22 -8.38
CA LEU A 271 -3.38 -9.60 -9.18
C LEU A 271 -3.53 -11.11 -9.38
N LEU A 272 -2.60 -11.94 -8.87
CA LEU A 272 -2.80 -13.39 -8.79
C LEU A 272 -4.14 -13.75 -8.13
N VAL A 273 -4.53 -13.04 -7.08
CA VAL A 273 -5.78 -13.29 -6.35
C VAL A 273 -7.04 -13.01 -7.18
N ALA A 274 -6.95 -12.22 -8.26
CA ALA A 274 -8.09 -11.93 -9.14
C ALA A 274 -8.74 -13.20 -9.69
N HIS A 275 -7.95 -14.25 -9.94
CA HIS A 275 -8.45 -15.54 -10.43
C HIS A 275 -9.39 -16.25 -9.45
N SER A 276 -9.37 -15.90 -8.16
CA SER A 276 -10.27 -16.47 -7.16
C SER A 276 -11.68 -15.87 -7.18
N PHE A 277 -11.85 -14.72 -7.83
CA PHE A 277 -13.16 -14.08 -7.94
C PHE A 277 -13.96 -14.63 -9.14
N PRO A 278 -15.23 -15.04 -8.95
CA PRO A 278 -16.05 -15.59 -10.02
C PRO A 278 -16.18 -14.69 -11.26
N TYR A 279 -16.24 -13.39 -11.05
CA TYR A 279 -16.34 -12.39 -12.13
C TYR A 279 -15.27 -12.56 -13.20
N PHE A 280 -14.00 -12.79 -12.81
CA PHE A 280 -12.91 -12.88 -13.77
C PHE A 280 -12.86 -14.20 -14.54
N LYS A 281 -13.54 -15.26 -14.06
CA LYS A 281 -13.61 -16.56 -14.74
C LYS A 281 -14.38 -16.52 -16.07
N HIS A 282 -15.17 -15.48 -16.30
CA HIS A 282 -15.96 -15.33 -17.54
C HIS A 282 -15.11 -14.87 -18.73
N PHE A 283 -13.96 -14.26 -18.49
CA PHE A 283 -13.13 -13.70 -19.54
C PHE A 283 -12.24 -14.75 -20.20
N LYS A 284 -12.54 -15.11 -21.43
CA LYS A 284 -11.75 -16.08 -22.21
C LYS A 284 -10.32 -15.62 -22.48
N ASN A 285 -10.10 -14.29 -22.49
CA ASN A 285 -8.80 -13.67 -22.69
C ASN A 285 -7.88 -13.79 -21.46
N LEU A 286 -8.42 -13.96 -20.26
CA LEU A 286 -7.63 -14.16 -19.04
C LEU A 286 -7.09 -15.60 -19.01
N LYS A 287 -5.80 -15.78 -19.27
CA LYS A 287 -5.18 -17.10 -19.46
C LYS A 287 -4.50 -17.67 -18.22
N GLY A 288 -4.03 -16.80 -17.34
CA GLY A 288 -3.32 -17.22 -16.14
C GLY A 288 -2.45 -16.11 -15.56
N HIS A 289 -1.46 -16.52 -14.80
CA HIS A 289 -0.53 -15.62 -14.12
C HIS A 289 0.88 -15.77 -14.70
N PHE A 290 1.54 -14.67 -15.02
CA PHE A 290 2.91 -14.66 -15.52
C PHE A 290 3.86 -14.22 -14.42
N GLY A 291 4.90 -14.99 -14.16
CA GLY A 291 5.90 -14.69 -13.13
C GLY A 291 5.96 -15.74 -12.03
N SER A 292 6.75 -15.46 -11.01
CA SER A 292 7.07 -16.40 -9.93
C SER A 292 6.22 -16.19 -8.65
N GLY A 293 4.99 -15.76 -8.80
CA GLY A 293 4.07 -15.52 -7.67
C GLY A 293 3.75 -14.05 -7.46
N VAL A 294 3.39 -13.68 -6.22
CA VAL A 294 2.86 -12.35 -5.87
C VAL A 294 3.87 -11.21 -6.02
N ASN A 295 5.15 -11.49 -5.98
CA ASN A 295 6.18 -10.46 -6.18
C ASN A 295 6.53 -10.36 -7.66
N SER A 296 6.16 -9.27 -8.30
CA SER A 296 6.66 -8.94 -9.63
C SER A 296 8.17 -8.77 -9.60
N SER A 297 8.85 -9.35 -10.55
CA SER A 297 10.30 -9.25 -10.67
C SER A 297 10.70 -8.50 -11.94
N ILE A 298 11.90 -7.89 -11.89
CA ILE A 298 12.52 -7.29 -13.08
C ILE A 298 12.58 -8.29 -14.22
N LEU A 299 12.82 -9.57 -13.92
CA LEU A 299 12.88 -10.65 -14.91
C LEU A 299 11.51 -10.93 -15.55
N ASP A 300 10.42 -10.84 -14.80
CA ASP A 300 9.07 -11.01 -15.36
C ASP A 300 8.80 -9.92 -16.41
N PHE A 301 9.09 -8.66 -16.08
CA PHE A 301 8.94 -7.56 -17.01
C PHE A 301 9.87 -7.66 -18.22
N ALA A 302 11.12 -8.03 -18.01
CA ALA A 302 12.10 -8.15 -19.08
C ALA A 302 11.77 -9.28 -20.07
N THR A 303 11.24 -10.40 -19.58
CA THR A 303 10.98 -11.61 -20.38
C THR A 303 9.58 -11.68 -20.97
N PHE A 304 8.62 -10.88 -20.48
CA PHE A 304 7.28 -10.83 -21.06
C PHE A 304 7.33 -10.21 -22.48
N PRO A 305 6.81 -10.86 -23.51
CA PRO A 305 7.01 -10.43 -24.91
C PRO A 305 5.94 -9.44 -25.42
N GLY A 306 5.06 -8.93 -24.58
CA GLY A 306 3.93 -8.06 -24.91
C GLY A 306 3.97 -6.70 -24.23
N ALA A 307 2.85 -5.99 -24.26
CA ALA A 307 2.65 -4.75 -23.53
C ALA A 307 2.34 -5.01 -22.05
N ILE A 308 2.74 -4.09 -21.16
CA ILE A 308 2.65 -4.26 -19.71
C ILE A 308 1.94 -3.05 -19.12
N LEU A 309 0.84 -3.29 -18.41
CA LEU A 309 0.16 -2.29 -17.60
C LEU A 309 0.58 -2.45 -16.13
N LEU A 310 1.03 -1.36 -15.54
CA LEU A 310 1.38 -1.27 -14.12
C LEU A 310 0.30 -0.51 -13.37
N THR A 311 -0.19 -1.07 -12.28
CA THR A 311 -1.26 -0.49 -11.47
C THR A 311 -0.83 -0.33 -10.03
N LYS A 312 -1.38 0.64 -9.29
CA LYS A 312 -1.16 0.83 -7.85
C LYS A 312 0.32 0.82 -7.44
N ASN A 313 1.07 1.79 -7.95
CA ASN A 313 2.48 2.01 -7.59
C ASN A 313 3.46 0.87 -7.97
N GLU A 314 3.07 -0.10 -8.77
CA GLU A 314 3.99 -1.11 -9.31
C GLU A 314 5.05 -0.50 -10.25
N ALA A 315 4.82 0.71 -10.71
CA ALA A 315 5.77 1.47 -11.50
C ALA A 315 7.08 1.85 -10.76
N GLN A 316 7.21 1.52 -9.49
CA GLN A 316 8.33 1.96 -8.63
C GLN A 316 9.68 1.32 -8.97
N ASN A 317 9.69 0.09 -9.51
CA ASN A 317 10.89 -0.71 -9.75
C ASN A 317 11.16 -0.93 -11.24
N ILE A 318 11.08 0.13 -12.03
CA ILE A 318 11.20 0.06 -13.48
C ILE A 318 12.64 0.25 -13.93
N GLU A 319 13.12 -0.69 -14.76
CA GLU A 319 14.37 -0.57 -15.48
C GLU A 319 14.17 0.08 -16.88
N TYR A 320 15.15 0.84 -17.33
CA TYR A 320 15.09 1.55 -18.61
C TYR A 320 14.91 0.61 -19.82
N LEU A 321 15.40 -0.63 -19.73
CA LEU A 321 15.46 -1.59 -20.84
C LEU A 321 14.09 -1.95 -21.44
N TYR A 322 13.01 -1.86 -20.68
CA TYR A 322 11.66 -2.25 -21.12
C TYR A 322 10.61 -1.14 -21.03
N ARG A 323 11.03 0.11 -20.69
CA ARG A 323 10.11 1.26 -20.53
C ARG A 323 9.23 1.52 -21.75
N GLY A 324 9.72 1.31 -22.97
CA GLY A 324 8.98 1.59 -24.20
C GLY A 324 7.69 0.78 -24.39
N ARG A 325 7.43 -0.24 -23.56
CA ARG A 325 6.21 -1.06 -23.59
C ARG A 325 5.46 -1.07 -22.27
N LEU A 326 5.81 -0.12 -21.37
CA LEU A 326 5.17 0.06 -20.09
C LEU A 326 4.10 1.15 -20.14
N PHE A 327 3.00 0.86 -19.51
CA PHE A 327 1.86 1.74 -19.34
C PHE A 327 1.49 1.78 -17.86
N THR A 328 0.84 2.84 -17.40
CA THR A 328 0.35 2.91 -16.02
C THR A 328 -0.96 3.69 -15.92
N THR A 329 -1.80 3.28 -14.98
CA THR A 329 -2.99 4.01 -14.54
C THR A 329 -2.70 4.91 -13.35
N ASP A 330 -1.48 4.88 -12.79
CA ASP A 330 -1.10 5.71 -11.65
C ASP A 330 -1.25 7.21 -11.97
N LYS A 331 -1.59 7.98 -10.94
CA LYS A 331 -1.82 9.43 -11.07
C LYS A 331 -0.61 10.17 -11.64
N ILE A 332 0.59 9.76 -11.25
CA ILE A 332 1.86 10.29 -11.74
C ILE A 332 2.69 9.14 -12.30
N ALA A 333 2.94 9.19 -13.61
CA ALA A 333 3.74 8.17 -14.26
C ALA A 333 5.24 8.41 -14.06
N PRO A 334 6.05 7.35 -13.98
CA PRO A 334 7.50 7.45 -14.12
C PRO A 334 7.89 8.00 -15.49
N LYS A 335 9.08 8.60 -15.57
CA LYS A 335 9.60 9.13 -16.82
C LYS A 335 9.70 8.03 -17.89
N GLY A 336 9.09 8.27 -19.06
CA GLY A 336 9.11 7.35 -20.20
C GLY A 336 8.09 6.22 -20.14
N VAL A 337 7.22 6.19 -19.13
CA VAL A 337 6.06 5.31 -19.06
C VAL A 337 4.82 6.03 -19.56
N VAL A 338 4.04 5.37 -20.41
CA VAL A 338 2.82 5.96 -21.00
C VAL A 338 1.70 5.88 -19.96
N LYS A 339 1.12 7.05 -19.61
CA LYS A 339 -0.03 7.10 -18.73
C LYS A 339 -1.31 6.79 -19.51
N ILE A 340 -2.12 5.90 -18.96
CA ILE A 340 -3.50 5.65 -19.40
C ILE A 340 -4.40 6.69 -18.74
N GLU A 341 -5.15 7.42 -19.53
CA GLU A 341 -6.08 8.44 -19.05
C GLU A 341 -7.51 8.08 -19.48
N ASN A 342 -8.48 8.41 -18.64
CA ASN A 342 -9.91 8.21 -18.91
C ASN A 342 -10.28 6.78 -19.31
N ASN A 343 -9.55 5.77 -18.81
CA ASN A 343 -9.71 4.36 -19.18
C ASN A 343 -9.58 4.09 -20.70
N ASP A 344 -8.83 4.92 -21.45
CA ASP A 344 -8.51 4.65 -22.84
C ASP A 344 -7.29 3.72 -22.94
N PHE A 345 -7.55 2.42 -23.03
CA PHE A 345 -6.52 1.38 -23.19
C PHE A 345 -6.05 1.19 -24.63
N SER A 346 -6.50 2.00 -25.60
CA SER A 346 -6.08 1.90 -27.00
C SER A 346 -4.55 1.93 -27.18
N PRO A 347 -3.77 2.77 -26.48
CA PRO A 347 -2.31 2.76 -26.61
C PRO A 347 -1.68 1.43 -26.14
N LEU A 348 -2.19 0.84 -25.06
CA LEU A 348 -1.75 -0.46 -24.53
C LEU A 348 -2.05 -1.58 -25.54
N ILE A 349 -3.27 -1.61 -26.06
CA ILE A 349 -3.74 -2.61 -27.04
C ILE A 349 -2.90 -2.51 -28.33
N ASN A 350 -2.69 -1.32 -28.87
CA ASN A 350 -1.88 -1.11 -30.06
C ASN A 350 -0.44 -1.58 -29.84
N SER A 351 0.15 -1.31 -28.67
CA SER A 351 1.47 -1.80 -28.32
C SER A 351 1.52 -3.34 -28.27
N ALA A 352 0.50 -3.98 -27.71
CA ALA A 352 0.42 -5.44 -27.66
C ALA A 352 0.30 -6.07 -29.06
N LEU A 353 -0.52 -5.47 -29.96
CA LEU A 353 -0.67 -5.93 -31.34
C LEU A 353 0.62 -5.81 -32.16
N GLN A 354 1.41 -4.76 -31.92
CA GLN A 354 2.70 -4.54 -32.57
C GLN A 354 3.83 -5.40 -31.98
N ALA A 355 3.72 -5.81 -30.71
CA ALA A 355 4.71 -6.65 -30.06
C ALA A 355 4.78 -8.05 -30.69
N LYS A 356 5.91 -8.76 -30.46
CA LYS A 356 6.07 -10.13 -31.00
C LYS A 356 5.05 -11.11 -30.44
N GLY A 357 4.68 -10.96 -29.18
CA GLY A 357 3.88 -11.94 -28.44
C GLY A 357 4.68 -13.21 -28.14
N PHE A 358 4.01 -14.19 -27.58
CA PHE A 358 4.60 -15.51 -27.32
C PHE A 358 4.69 -16.30 -28.63
N ALA A 359 5.90 -16.61 -29.07
CA ALA A 359 6.13 -17.44 -30.26
C ALA A 359 5.88 -18.94 -29.96
N LYS A 360 6.11 -19.36 -28.71
CA LYS A 360 5.91 -20.73 -28.23
C LYS A 360 5.27 -20.70 -26.86
N GLY A 361 4.41 -21.66 -26.59
CA GLY A 361 3.88 -21.90 -25.27
C GLY A 361 4.94 -22.51 -24.34
N GLN A 362 4.80 -22.25 -23.05
CA GLN A 362 5.57 -22.89 -22.00
C GLN A 362 4.60 -23.54 -21.01
N ASN A 363 4.82 -24.81 -20.72
CA ASN A 363 4.09 -25.47 -19.64
C ASN A 363 4.81 -25.20 -18.32
N ARG A 364 4.06 -24.70 -17.35
CA ARG A 364 4.51 -24.44 -15.98
C ARG A 364 3.51 -25.01 -15.00
N GLU A 365 3.95 -25.26 -13.78
CA GLU A 365 3.07 -25.70 -12.70
C GLU A 365 1.99 -24.65 -12.42
N SER A 366 0.83 -25.13 -11.97
CA SER A 366 -0.26 -24.29 -11.48
C SER A 366 -0.19 -24.17 -9.97
N GLU A 367 -0.85 -23.14 -9.42
CA GLU A 367 -1.01 -22.96 -7.98
C GLU A 367 -2.45 -22.64 -7.62
N PHE A 368 -2.84 -22.98 -6.37
CA PHE A 368 -4.17 -22.63 -5.86
C PHE A 368 -4.14 -21.26 -5.18
N VAL A 369 -5.17 -20.45 -5.47
CA VAL A 369 -5.41 -19.16 -4.84
C VAL A 369 -6.83 -19.11 -4.27
N GLY A 370 -7.04 -18.29 -3.24
CA GLY A 370 -8.32 -18.20 -2.56
C GLY A 370 -8.61 -19.38 -1.62
N TYR A 371 -9.85 -19.47 -1.18
CA TYR A 371 -10.32 -20.55 -0.29
C TYR A 371 -11.83 -20.78 -0.50
N TYR A 372 -12.30 -21.98 -0.10
CA TYR A 372 -13.72 -22.22 0.10
C TYR A 372 -14.13 -21.84 1.52
N GLU A 373 -15.19 -21.06 1.67
CA GLU A 373 -15.65 -20.58 2.98
C GLU A 373 -15.96 -21.73 3.95
N LYS A 374 -16.55 -22.82 3.46
CA LYS A 374 -16.82 -24.02 4.26
C LYS A 374 -15.53 -24.66 4.80
N GLU A 375 -14.46 -24.68 3.98
CA GLU A 375 -13.16 -25.22 4.36
C GLU A 375 -12.48 -24.36 5.42
N LEU A 376 -12.51 -23.03 5.23
CA LEU A 376 -12.01 -22.08 6.21
C LEU A 376 -12.74 -22.20 7.56
N ASN A 377 -14.07 -22.23 7.55
CA ASN A 377 -14.86 -22.36 8.78
C ASN A 377 -14.54 -23.66 9.51
N LYS A 378 -14.42 -24.80 8.80
CA LYS A 378 -14.03 -26.08 9.38
C LYS A 378 -12.66 -26.04 10.06
N ILE A 379 -11.69 -25.35 9.45
CA ILE A 379 -10.35 -25.17 10.02
C ILE A 379 -10.44 -24.33 11.30
N ILE A 380 -11.17 -23.22 11.26
CA ILE A 380 -11.36 -22.35 12.42
C ILE A 380 -12.05 -23.10 13.56
N ASP A 381 -13.14 -23.85 13.27
CA ASP A 381 -13.86 -24.64 14.27
C ASP A 381 -12.96 -25.71 14.87
N GLY A 382 -12.14 -26.39 14.07
CA GLY A 382 -11.15 -27.34 14.57
C GLY A 382 -10.13 -26.70 15.55
N ILE A 383 -9.67 -25.49 15.27
CA ILE A 383 -8.77 -24.73 16.17
C ILE A 383 -9.47 -24.35 17.47
N VAL A 384 -10.77 -24.03 17.42
CA VAL A 384 -11.57 -23.69 18.60
C VAL A 384 -11.85 -24.91 19.47
N ASP A 385 -12.24 -26.01 18.84
CA ASP A 385 -12.62 -27.27 19.54
C ASP A 385 -11.40 -27.98 20.15
N SER A 386 -10.24 -27.89 19.46
CA SER A 386 -8.97 -28.42 19.92
C SER A 386 -7.88 -27.36 19.82
N PRO A 387 -7.78 -26.46 20.82
CA PRO A 387 -6.79 -25.40 20.79
C PRO A 387 -5.37 -25.92 20.67
N PRO A 388 -4.57 -25.46 19.68
CA PRO A 388 -3.19 -25.89 19.53
C PRO A 388 -2.33 -25.37 20.68
N LYS A 389 -1.18 -26.03 20.90
CA LYS A 389 -0.17 -25.57 21.86
C LYS A 389 0.33 -24.18 21.49
N LYS A 390 0.61 -23.97 20.20
CA LYS A 390 0.92 -22.67 19.59
C LYS A 390 0.22 -22.53 18.24
N LEU A 391 -0.25 -21.32 17.98
CA LEU A 391 -0.85 -20.92 16.70
C LEU A 391 0.05 -19.88 16.03
N TYR A 392 0.60 -20.21 14.90
CA TYR A 392 1.42 -19.31 14.10
C TYR A 392 0.65 -18.77 12.92
N ILE A 393 0.71 -17.47 12.73
CA ILE A 393 0.11 -16.75 11.59
C ILE A 393 1.26 -16.18 10.76
N ILE A 394 1.44 -16.67 9.53
CA ILE A 394 2.61 -16.36 8.73
C ILE A 394 2.22 -15.67 7.42
N GLY A 395 2.88 -14.55 7.16
CA GLY A 395 2.95 -13.92 5.87
C GLY A 395 1.86 -12.91 5.57
N LEU A 396 2.09 -12.22 4.48
CA LEU A 396 1.18 -11.32 3.77
C LEU A 396 1.46 -11.35 2.26
N SER A 397 2.46 -12.12 1.79
CA SER A 397 2.83 -12.19 0.37
C SER A 397 3.71 -13.39 0.10
N SER A 398 4.09 -13.60 -1.17
CA SER A 398 5.10 -14.58 -1.50
C SER A 398 6.45 -14.24 -0.85
N LEU A 399 7.11 -15.26 -0.35
CA LEU A 399 8.38 -15.13 0.37
C LEU A 399 9.55 -14.90 -0.60
N SER A 400 10.53 -14.10 -0.18
CA SER A 400 11.85 -14.08 -0.82
C SER A 400 12.54 -15.44 -0.69
N LEU A 401 13.63 -15.66 -1.41
CA LEU A 401 14.40 -16.91 -1.30
C LEU A 401 14.90 -17.13 0.14
N GLU A 402 15.41 -16.10 0.78
CA GLU A 402 15.90 -16.14 2.15
C GLU A 402 14.78 -16.45 3.15
N GLN A 403 13.63 -15.82 2.98
CA GLN A 403 12.44 -16.12 3.79
C GLN A 403 11.94 -17.55 3.55
N LYS A 404 11.97 -18.05 2.32
CA LYS A 404 11.62 -19.45 2.02
C LYS A 404 12.54 -20.43 2.76
N ASP A 405 13.84 -20.18 2.80
CA ASP A 405 14.79 -21.03 3.52
C ASP A 405 14.63 -20.94 5.04
N TYR A 406 14.31 -19.74 5.55
CA TYR A 406 13.94 -19.56 6.95
C TYR A 406 12.70 -20.40 7.30
N PHE A 407 11.60 -20.28 6.55
CA PHE A 407 10.36 -20.99 6.84
C PHE A 407 10.43 -22.49 6.57
N LYS A 408 11.24 -22.98 5.63
CA LYS A 408 11.52 -24.42 5.51
C LYS A 408 12.12 -24.98 6.79
N LYS A 409 13.09 -24.29 7.39
CA LYS A 409 13.68 -24.69 8.68
C LYS A 409 12.66 -24.57 9.80
N PHE A 410 11.87 -23.46 9.83
CA PHE A 410 10.82 -23.23 10.80
C PHE A 410 9.81 -24.40 10.82
N TYR A 411 9.27 -24.77 9.66
CA TYR A 411 8.31 -25.87 9.56
C TYR A 411 8.88 -27.22 10.01
N SER A 412 10.17 -27.48 9.82
CA SER A 412 10.83 -28.71 10.29
C SER A 412 11.01 -28.79 11.81
N LEU A 413 10.79 -27.68 12.52
CA LEU A 413 10.96 -27.58 13.97
C LEU A 413 9.62 -27.51 14.72
N LEU A 414 8.48 -27.51 14.02
CA LEU A 414 7.16 -27.46 14.62
C LEU A 414 6.86 -28.71 15.46
N ASP A 415 6.25 -28.51 16.60
CA ASP A 415 5.66 -29.60 17.39
C ASP A 415 4.39 -30.13 16.67
N LYS A 416 4.00 -31.36 16.97
CA LYS A 416 2.79 -31.98 16.39
C LYS A 416 1.50 -31.26 16.77
N ASP A 417 1.50 -30.62 17.96
CA ASP A 417 0.36 -29.92 18.51
C ASP A 417 0.34 -28.43 18.12
N ASP A 418 1.30 -27.98 17.31
CA ASP A 418 1.35 -26.64 16.77
C ASP A 418 0.51 -26.55 15.48
N VAL A 419 -0.14 -25.44 15.27
CA VAL A 419 -0.90 -25.14 14.03
C VAL A 419 -0.37 -23.88 13.38
N VAL A 420 -0.29 -23.91 12.05
CA VAL A 420 0.10 -22.76 11.24
C VAL A 420 -1.00 -22.39 10.28
N ILE A 421 -1.36 -21.11 10.26
CA ILE A 421 -2.10 -20.48 9.17
C ILE A 421 -1.11 -19.63 8.40
N THR A 422 -0.91 -19.93 7.13
CA THR A 422 0.00 -19.17 6.26
C THR A 422 -0.72 -18.57 5.06
N PHE A 423 -0.35 -17.34 4.73
CA PHE A 423 -0.79 -16.64 3.53
C PHE A 423 0.30 -16.60 2.45
N SER A 424 1.32 -17.43 2.60
CA SER A 424 2.49 -17.47 1.75
C SER A 424 2.78 -18.89 1.27
N TYR A 425 3.91 -19.46 1.66
CA TYR A 425 4.41 -20.76 1.23
C TYR A 425 3.67 -21.91 1.90
N ASN A 426 3.21 -22.88 1.11
CA ASN A 426 2.59 -24.13 1.58
C ASN A 426 3.59 -25.28 1.59
N PRO A 427 4.03 -25.77 2.78
CA PRO A 427 4.93 -26.92 2.88
C PRO A 427 4.24 -28.27 2.69
N LYS A 428 2.91 -28.32 2.46
CA LYS A 428 2.09 -29.54 2.34
C LYS A 428 2.16 -30.44 3.59
N MET A 429 2.03 -29.85 4.78
CA MET A 429 1.97 -30.52 6.08
C MET A 429 0.55 -30.50 6.63
N GLU A 430 0.15 -31.52 7.42
CA GLU A 430 -1.21 -31.65 7.96
C GLU A 430 -1.64 -30.52 8.90
N ASN A 431 -0.70 -30.01 9.68
CA ASN A 431 -0.95 -28.92 10.64
C ASN A 431 -0.67 -27.51 10.07
N VAL A 432 -0.50 -27.39 8.73
CA VAL A 432 -0.27 -26.13 8.03
C VAL A 432 -1.38 -25.86 7.03
N PHE A 433 -2.18 -24.82 7.31
CA PHE A 433 -3.27 -24.37 6.46
C PHE A 433 -2.82 -23.16 5.64
N ALA A 434 -2.70 -23.34 4.34
CA ALA A 434 -2.22 -22.30 3.43
C ALA A 434 -3.36 -21.69 2.62
N PHE A 435 -3.50 -20.37 2.73
CA PHE A 435 -4.42 -19.55 1.95
C PHE A 435 -3.62 -18.56 1.11
N ASN A 436 -3.50 -18.79 -0.18
CA ASN A 436 -2.84 -17.84 -1.06
C ASN A 436 -3.83 -16.73 -1.44
N LEU A 437 -3.68 -15.57 -0.80
CA LEU A 437 -4.51 -14.38 -1.02
C LEU A 437 -3.74 -13.24 -1.68
N GLY A 438 -2.53 -13.50 -2.14
CA GLY A 438 -1.64 -12.45 -2.57
C GLY A 438 -1.30 -11.51 -1.41
N SER A 439 -1.19 -10.22 -1.70
CA SER A 439 -1.06 -9.18 -0.67
C SER A 439 -2.36 -8.39 -0.52
N ASP A 440 -3.52 -9.01 -0.70
CA ASP A 440 -4.81 -8.37 -0.49
C ASP A 440 -5.12 -8.30 1.01
N TYR A 441 -4.94 -7.12 1.59
CA TYR A 441 -5.16 -6.88 3.02
C TYR A 441 -6.63 -7.01 3.43
N ALA A 442 -7.57 -6.74 2.53
CA ALA A 442 -8.99 -6.84 2.84
C ALA A 442 -9.43 -8.30 2.98
N LEU A 443 -8.95 -9.17 2.10
CA LEU A 443 -9.18 -10.62 2.19
C LEU A 443 -8.45 -11.24 3.39
N LEU A 444 -7.20 -10.83 3.63
CA LEU A 444 -6.45 -11.25 4.82
C LEU A 444 -7.20 -10.86 6.09
N TYR A 445 -7.65 -9.61 6.18
CA TYR A 445 -8.42 -9.13 7.31
C TYR A 445 -9.68 -9.99 7.54
N GLU A 446 -10.39 -10.38 6.49
CA GLU A 446 -11.59 -11.23 6.61
C GLU A 446 -11.27 -12.57 7.28
N VAL A 447 -10.22 -13.25 6.84
CA VAL A 447 -9.80 -14.54 7.43
C VAL A 447 -9.41 -14.37 8.89
N LEU A 448 -8.59 -13.35 9.21
CA LEU A 448 -8.17 -13.07 10.58
C LEU A 448 -9.35 -12.64 11.46
N HIS A 449 -10.29 -11.86 10.92
CA HIS A 449 -11.49 -11.45 11.65
C HIS A 449 -12.37 -12.65 12.01
N LYS A 450 -12.60 -13.58 11.09
CA LYS A 450 -13.33 -14.82 11.36
C LYS A 450 -12.65 -15.64 12.46
N LEU A 451 -11.35 -15.80 12.40
CA LEU A 451 -10.58 -16.53 13.39
C LEU A 451 -10.66 -15.85 14.76
N PHE A 452 -10.34 -14.56 14.85
CA PHE A 452 -10.27 -13.82 16.12
C PHE A 452 -11.65 -13.36 16.65
N SER A 453 -12.72 -13.60 15.92
CA SER A 453 -14.07 -13.53 16.48
C SER A 453 -14.38 -14.72 17.42
N LYS A 454 -13.65 -15.83 17.29
CA LYS A 454 -13.85 -17.07 18.05
C LYS A 454 -12.76 -17.36 19.09
N ILE A 455 -11.54 -16.83 18.88
CA ILE A 455 -10.40 -17.01 19.80
C ILE A 455 -9.82 -15.66 20.24
N SER A 456 -9.22 -15.62 21.42
CA SER A 456 -8.63 -14.37 21.95
C SER A 456 -7.30 -14.07 21.31
N LEU A 457 -7.17 -12.91 20.68
CA LEU A 457 -5.93 -12.41 20.07
C LEU A 457 -4.81 -12.16 21.10
N SER A 458 -5.17 -11.91 22.38
CA SER A 458 -4.22 -11.63 23.46
C SER A 458 -3.56 -12.87 24.06
N SER A 459 -3.82 -14.07 23.51
CA SER A 459 -3.19 -15.30 23.97
C SER A 459 -1.69 -15.29 23.71
N GLU A 460 -0.91 -15.75 24.70
CA GLU A 460 0.56 -15.96 24.56
C GLU A 460 0.91 -17.05 23.55
N SER A 461 -0.04 -17.96 23.27
CA SER A 461 0.15 -19.04 22.30
C SER A 461 0.09 -18.58 20.84
N ILE A 462 -0.32 -17.33 20.56
CA ILE A 462 -0.46 -16.82 19.21
C ILE A 462 0.77 -15.98 18.83
N THR A 463 1.39 -16.33 17.70
CA THR A 463 2.55 -15.62 17.18
C THR A 463 2.34 -15.25 15.71
N PHE A 464 2.62 -13.99 15.37
CA PHE A 464 2.57 -13.45 14.02
C PHE A 464 3.95 -13.30 13.43
N PHE A 465 4.16 -13.79 12.22
CA PHE A 465 5.34 -13.56 11.39
C PHE A 465 4.96 -12.74 10.17
N LEU A 466 5.34 -11.47 10.16
CA LEU A 466 5.03 -10.54 9.09
C LEU A 466 6.18 -10.51 8.09
N THR A 467 5.91 -10.97 6.89
CA THR A 467 6.91 -11.19 5.83
C THR A 467 6.97 -10.07 4.80
N LYS A 468 5.97 -9.16 4.80
CA LYS A 468 5.93 -7.97 3.95
C LYS A 468 5.95 -6.71 4.80
N CYS A 469 6.73 -5.73 4.35
CA CYS A 469 6.90 -4.45 5.01
C CYS A 469 6.56 -3.33 4.02
N ASP A 470 5.30 -3.02 3.91
CA ASP A 470 4.80 -1.85 3.18
C ASP A 470 4.02 -0.92 4.12
N THR A 471 3.46 0.14 3.58
CA THR A 471 2.69 1.13 4.33
C THR A 471 1.49 0.50 5.05
N ASN A 472 0.78 -0.42 4.40
CA ASN A 472 -0.38 -1.09 4.99
C ASN A 472 0.02 -2.11 6.09
N SER A 473 1.21 -2.70 6.01
CA SER A 473 1.75 -3.56 7.07
C SER A 473 1.89 -2.81 8.38
N LEU A 474 2.28 -1.53 8.33
CA LEU A 474 2.49 -0.71 9.52
C LEU A 474 1.20 -0.53 10.32
N THR A 475 0.12 -0.13 9.66
CA THR A 475 -1.18 0.05 10.32
C THR A 475 -1.76 -1.26 10.81
N SER A 476 -1.56 -2.35 10.06
CA SER A 476 -1.94 -3.70 10.48
C SER A 476 -1.23 -4.13 11.76
N ILE A 477 0.08 -3.87 11.90
CA ILE A 477 0.85 -4.13 13.11
C ILE A 477 0.29 -3.33 14.30
N ILE A 478 0.08 -2.03 14.11
CA ILE A 478 -0.46 -1.15 15.14
C ILE A 478 -1.83 -1.67 15.60
N ASN A 479 -2.67 -2.08 14.66
CA ASN A 479 -3.99 -2.62 14.97
C ASN A 479 -3.91 -3.94 15.74
N LEU A 480 -3.05 -4.88 15.34
CA LEU A 480 -2.83 -6.12 16.08
C LEU A 480 -2.39 -5.84 17.52
N LYS A 481 -1.48 -4.87 17.72
CA LYS A 481 -1.04 -4.45 19.06
C LYS A 481 -2.14 -3.80 19.87
N ASN A 482 -2.94 -2.92 19.26
CA ASN A 482 -4.08 -2.28 19.93
C ASN A 482 -5.12 -3.32 20.39
N LYS A 483 -5.25 -4.44 19.66
CA LYS A 483 -6.14 -5.57 20.02
C LYS A 483 -5.50 -6.58 20.95
N GLY A 484 -4.27 -6.34 21.42
CA GLY A 484 -3.61 -7.13 22.45
C GLY A 484 -2.69 -8.23 21.94
N ALA A 485 -2.35 -8.30 20.64
CA ALA A 485 -1.38 -9.26 20.13
C ALA A 485 -0.02 -9.09 20.82
N LYS A 486 0.51 -10.17 21.39
CA LYS A 486 1.72 -10.13 22.21
C LYS A 486 2.97 -10.41 21.38
N ASN A 487 2.95 -11.47 20.59
CA ASN A 487 4.11 -11.94 19.84
C ASN A 487 3.97 -11.57 18.36
N ILE A 488 4.72 -10.57 17.92
CA ILE A 488 4.81 -10.17 16.52
C ILE A 488 6.28 -10.13 16.11
N PHE A 489 6.62 -10.88 15.08
CA PHE A 489 7.93 -10.88 14.43
C PHE A 489 7.85 -10.20 13.08
N LEU A 490 8.82 -9.35 12.79
CA LEU A 490 8.95 -8.64 11.52
C LEU A 490 10.19 -9.13 10.79
N SER A 491 10.07 -9.37 9.50
CA SER A 491 11.24 -9.61 8.66
C SER A 491 12.14 -8.36 8.57
N ASP A 492 13.39 -8.52 8.18
CA ASP A 492 14.39 -7.43 8.14
C ASP A 492 14.07 -6.27 7.17
N CYS A 493 12.99 -6.37 6.43
CA CYS A 493 12.59 -5.35 5.48
C CYS A 493 11.84 -4.23 6.18
N PRO A 494 12.37 -3.01 6.27
CA PRO A 494 11.62 -1.87 6.77
C PRO A 494 10.48 -1.53 5.79
N PRO A 495 9.33 -1.04 6.29
CA PRO A 495 8.33 -0.43 5.42
C PRO A 495 8.96 0.63 4.52
N THR A 496 8.57 0.68 3.25
CA THR A 496 9.16 1.57 2.24
C THR A 496 9.14 3.06 2.60
N VAL A 497 8.26 3.44 3.51
CA VAL A 497 8.07 4.83 3.97
C VAL A 497 8.73 5.13 5.32
N ILE A 498 9.35 4.13 5.97
CA ILE A 498 10.00 4.29 7.27
C ILE A 498 11.49 3.95 7.13
N ASN A 499 12.34 4.84 7.59
CA ASN A 499 13.78 4.59 7.63
C ASN A 499 14.18 3.66 8.80
N PRO A 500 15.36 3.05 8.79
CA PRO A 500 15.80 2.11 9.83
C PRO A 500 15.79 2.67 11.27
N ALA A 501 16.04 3.96 11.47
CA ALA A 501 16.01 4.57 12.80
C ALA A 501 14.58 4.70 13.32
N VAL A 502 13.64 5.06 12.44
CA VAL A 502 12.19 5.08 12.76
C VAL A 502 11.70 3.67 13.01
N LEU A 503 12.13 2.68 12.21
CA LEU A 503 11.79 1.28 12.42
C LEU A 503 12.23 0.78 13.80
N ASN A 504 13.46 1.07 14.22
CA ASN A 504 13.94 0.71 15.56
C ASN A 504 13.09 1.33 16.67
N SER A 505 12.66 2.58 16.50
CA SER A 505 11.78 3.25 17.45
C SER A 505 10.37 2.64 17.43
N PHE A 506 9.86 2.29 16.26
CA PHE A 506 8.59 1.63 16.07
C PHE A 506 8.57 0.24 16.72
N THR A 507 9.59 -0.58 16.49
CA THR A 507 9.71 -1.92 17.09
C THR A 507 9.77 -1.86 18.60
N LYS A 508 10.52 -0.89 19.18
CA LYS A 508 10.57 -0.66 20.62
C LYS A 508 9.23 -0.18 21.18
N LEU A 509 8.57 0.78 20.51
CA LEU A 509 7.31 1.36 20.97
C LEU A 509 6.17 0.32 21.02
N PHE A 510 6.12 -0.56 20.04
CA PHE A 510 5.08 -1.59 19.92
C PHE A 510 5.52 -2.97 20.41
N GLY A 511 6.74 -3.12 20.93
CA GLY A 511 7.24 -4.41 21.43
C GLY A 511 7.27 -5.49 20.36
N ILE A 512 7.77 -5.13 19.15
CA ILE A 512 7.89 -6.04 18.01
C ILE A 512 9.29 -6.64 18.00
N LYS A 513 9.40 -7.91 17.62
CA LYS A 513 10.67 -8.63 17.51
C LYS A 513 11.08 -8.71 16.03
N ASN A 514 12.36 -8.71 15.76
CA ASN A 514 12.87 -9.04 14.44
C ASN A 514 13.03 -10.55 14.31
N MET A 515 12.74 -11.10 13.13
CA MET A 515 13.04 -12.49 12.81
C MET A 515 14.55 -12.68 12.77
N THR A 516 15.06 -13.69 13.47
CA THR A 516 16.49 -13.98 13.56
C THR A 516 16.82 -15.40 13.12
N ASN A 517 16.43 -16.37 13.91
CA ASN A 517 16.69 -17.78 13.68
C ASN A 517 15.43 -18.59 14.05
N PRO A 518 14.92 -19.48 13.18
CA PRO A 518 13.73 -20.26 13.46
C PRO A 518 13.74 -20.98 14.82
N LYS A 519 14.91 -21.48 15.23
CA LYS A 519 15.08 -22.21 16.49
C LYS A 519 14.95 -21.31 17.73
N GLU A 520 15.29 -20.03 17.60
CA GLU A 520 15.16 -19.03 18.67
C GLU A 520 13.78 -18.39 18.67
N ASP A 521 13.25 -18.14 17.47
CA ASP A 521 11.96 -17.45 17.29
C ASP A 521 10.75 -18.36 17.62
N LEU A 522 10.95 -19.69 17.72
CA LEU A 522 9.96 -20.68 18.18
C LEU A 522 9.88 -20.80 19.72
N LYS A 523 10.86 -20.28 20.46
CA LYS A 523 10.88 -20.32 21.94
C LYS A 523 9.92 -19.29 22.52
#